data_0409886f251fb392e65f56c21d33f967
#
_entry.id   0409886f251fb392e65f56c21d33f967
#
_cell.length_a   1.000
_cell.length_b   1.000
_cell.length_c   1.000
_cell.angle_alpha   90.00
_cell.angle_beta   90.00
_cell.angle_gamma   90.00
#
_symmetry.space_group_name_H-M   'P 1'
#
loop_
_entity.id
_entity.type
_entity.pdbx_description
1 polymer ?
#
loop_
_entity_poly.entity_id
_entity_poly.type
_entity_poly.pdbx_seq_one_letter_code
_entity_poly.pdbx_strand_id
1 'polypeptide(L)'
;LLSTEETLEDLEYMMERFRNHHPAWLEDSNKNVAAVEKQYEAESAAIKEAQGEISVLSLYQAASRIAAKMHDGHTYPYWSGEEIRYIHDFTQVNTLGKPIAIDGIPAVELLDAYKQVTAYELEFYVEEQFWSQVIISEYALRLCGVDTTDGITMSFEEDGVMTEYHYDFVPIEEVKGFEYSEEEEPWVSYEIDKENSVGIFTLTTCVNDEEYRKVLDDFFAEVFAENIENVVVDLRYNGGGNSAVANEFITYLNVEEYDSWDCGIRLGWYLHKSENIVYNNKKKPQVFDGQVYVLTNIKTYSAAMDFAMLIADNDLGIVVGEPSGNLPDS
;
A
#
# COMPACT_ATOMS: atom_id res chain seq x y z
N LEU A 1 -7.22 -2.02 28.82
CA LEU A 1 -6.83 -0.72 29.42
C LEU A 1 -5.39 -0.85 29.95
N LEU A 2 -4.63 0.20 29.84
CA LEU A 2 -3.22 0.33 30.21
C LEU A 2 -3.05 1.46 31.23
N SER A 3 -2.07 1.33 32.13
CA SER A 3 -1.65 2.46 32.94
C SER A 3 -0.88 3.50 32.11
N THR A 4 -0.75 4.70 32.65
CA THR A 4 0.09 5.75 32.06
C THR A 4 1.54 5.28 31.87
N GLU A 5 2.08 4.54 32.85
CA GLU A 5 3.46 4.02 32.81
C GLU A 5 3.65 2.98 31.69
N GLU A 6 2.76 1.98 31.57
CA GLU A 6 2.79 0.97 30.52
C GLU A 6 2.66 1.63 29.12
N THR A 7 1.76 2.59 28.97
CA THR A 7 1.56 3.31 27.69
C THR A 7 2.81 4.07 27.26
N LEU A 8 3.48 4.75 28.21
CA LEU A 8 4.71 5.49 27.93
C LEU A 8 5.89 4.54 27.62
N GLU A 9 5.96 3.39 28.29
CA GLU A 9 6.97 2.36 28.05
C GLU A 9 6.84 1.78 26.64
N ASP A 10 5.61 1.50 26.19
CA ASP A 10 5.34 1.01 24.83
C ASP A 10 5.72 2.04 23.75
N LEU A 11 5.38 3.31 23.95
CA LEU A 11 5.78 4.38 23.01
C LEU A 11 7.29 4.60 22.98
N GLU A 12 7.97 4.56 24.14
CA GLU A 12 9.43 4.66 24.19
C GLU A 12 10.08 3.47 23.49
N TYR A 13 9.56 2.25 23.69
CA TYR A 13 10.05 1.06 22.99
C TYR A 13 9.95 1.23 21.46
N MET A 14 8.80 1.73 20.94
CA MET A 14 8.65 2.02 19.53
C MET A 14 9.70 3.03 19.05
N MET A 15 9.91 4.11 19.79
CA MET A 15 10.90 5.14 19.44
C MET A 15 12.36 4.62 19.52
N GLU A 16 12.67 3.77 20.48
CA GLU A 16 13.97 3.08 20.55
C GLU A 16 14.19 2.21 19.29
N ARG A 17 13.14 1.52 18.82
CA ARG A 17 13.22 0.73 17.58
C ARG A 17 13.46 1.63 16.38
N PHE A 18 12.76 2.75 16.24
CA PHE A 18 13.00 3.73 15.19
C PHE A 18 14.44 4.25 15.24
N ARG A 19 14.88 4.81 16.38
CA ARG A 19 16.22 5.37 16.54
C ARG A 19 17.34 4.36 16.26
N ASN A 20 17.12 3.08 16.56
CA ASN A 20 18.14 2.04 16.44
C ASN A 20 18.11 1.27 15.11
N HIS A 21 16.98 1.25 14.38
CA HIS A 21 16.81 0.42 13.19
C HIS A 21 16.41 1.17 11.94
N HIS A 22 15.64 2.26 12.05
CA HIS A 22 15.21 2.98 10.87
C HIS A 22 16.37 3.75 10.22
N PRO A 23 16.59 3.65 8.88
CA PRO A 23 17.69 4.31 8.19
C PRO A 23 17.69 5.83 8.35
N ALA A 24 16.51 6.46 8.36
CA ALA A 24 16.35 7.91 8.45
C ALA A 24 17.11 8.56 9.63
N TRP A 25 17.30 7.85 10.74
CA TRP A 25 18.07 8.37 11.89
C TRP A 25 19.60 8.43 11.65
N LEU A 26 20.08 7.88 10.54
CA LEU A 26 21.47 7.99 10.09
C LEU A 26 21.65 8.90 8.87
N GLU A 27 20.56 9.50 8.39
CA GLU A 27 20.57 10.46 7.29
C GLU A 27 20.42 11.90 7.79
N ASP A 28 21.50 12.66 7.80
CA ASP A 28 21.49 14.07 8.23
C ASP A 28 20.52 14.96 7.40
N SER A 29 20.21 14.54 6.16
CA SER A 29 19.29 15.23 5.26
C SER A 29 17.81 14.92 5.53
N ASN A 30 17.49 13.89 6.29
CA ASN A 30 16.11 13.49 6.54
C ASN A 30 15.40 14.50 7.45
N LYS A 31 14.37 15.15 6.90
CA LYS A 31 13.63 16.22 7.61
C LYS A 31 12.52 15.66 8.53
N ASN A 32 12.13 14.41 8.33
CA ASN A 32 10.98 13.81 9.01
C ASN A 32 11.33 13.38 10.44
N VAL A 33 12.58 12.99 10.71
CA VAL A 33 13.05 12.56 12.04
C VAL A 33 12.71 13.58 13.13
N ALA A 34 12.97 14.86 12.88
CA ALA A 34 12.67 15.92 13.84
C ALA A 34 11.15 16.07 14.11
N ALA A 35 10.32 15.83 13.10
CA ALA A 35 8.86 15.87 13.25
C ALA A 35 8.34 14.66 14.04
N VAL A 36 8.92 13.47 13.83
CA VAL A 36 8.62 12.24 14.59
C VAL A 36 8.96 12.44 16.08
N GLU A 37 10.18 12.90 16.38
CA GLU A 37 10.60 13.15 17.77
C GLU A 37 9.70 14.18 18.46
N LYS A 38 9.37 15.27 17.77
CA LYS A 38 8.45 16.28 18.29
C LYS A 38 7.05 15.73 18.55
N GLN A 39 6.53 14.88 17.66
CA GLN A 39 5.22 14.25 17.84
C GLN A 39 5.24 13.30 19.04
N TYR A 40 6.30 12.51 19.18
CA TYR A 40 6.50 11.63 20.33
C TYR A 40 6.50 12.40 21.65
N GLU A 41 7.19 13.55 21.71
CA GLU A 41 7.18 14.42 22.90
C GLU A 41 5.77 14.91 23.24
N ALA A 42 5.00 15.33 22.21
CA ALA A 42 3.64 15.81 22.37
C ALA A 42 2.68 14.71 22.87
N GLU A 43 2.73 13.52 22.26
CA GLU A 43 1.90 12.37 22.69
C GLU A 43 2.25 11.94 24.12
N SER A 44 3.56 11.85 24.44
CA SER A 44 4.01 11.51 25.77
C SER A 44 3.56 12.53 26.83
N ALA A 45 3.54 13.81 26.50
CA ALA A 45 3.03 14.86 27.39
C ALA A 45 1.50 14.71 27.60
N ALA A 46 0.75 14.49 26.53
CA ALA A 46 -0.70 14.30 26.61
C ALA A 46 -1.07 13.06 27.45
N ILE A 47 -0.34 11.95 27.31
CA ILE A 47 -0.52 10.73 28.09
C ILE A 47 -0.22 10.97 29.59
N LYS A 48 0.83 11.74 29.92
CA LYS A 48 1.15 12.10 31.31
C LYS A 48 0.10 12.99 31.95
N GLU A 49 -0.56 13.84 31.16
CA GLU A 49 -1.62 14.72 31.66
C GLU A 49 -2.98 14.00 31.78
N ALA A 50 -3.16 12.90 31.01
CA ALA A 50 -4.36 12.10 31.10
C ALA A 50 -4.47 11.43 32.47
N GLN A 51 -5.64 11.54 33.12
CA GLN A 51 -5.91 10.89 34.40
C GLN A 51 -6.67 9.59 34.16
N GLY A 52 -6.12 8.45 34.64
CA GLY A 52 -6.78 7.16 34.61
C GLY A 52 -6.15 6.18 33.61
N GLU A 53 -6.91 5.15 33.32
CA GLU A 53 -6.48 4.08 32.38
C GLU A 53 -6.64 4.55 30.93
N ILE A 54 -5.72 4.14 30.08
CA ILE A 54 -5.62 4.44 28.67
C ILE A 54 -6.06 3.22 27.85
N SER A 55 -6.89 3.40 26.85
CA SER A 55 -7.30 2.30 25.99
C SER A 55 -6.15 1.92 25.03
N VAL A 56 -6.11 0.64 24.66
CA VAL A 56 -5.17 0.16 23.62
C VAL A 56 -5.35 0.95 22.31
N LEU A 57 -6.60 1.30 21.96
CA LEU A 57 -6.89 2.15 20.80
C LEU A 57 -6.22 3.53 20.94
N SER A 58 -6.27 4.15 22.12
CA SER A 58 -5.62 5.46 22.34
C SER A 58 -4.09 5.37 22.22
N LEU A 59 -3.48 4.30 22.72
CA LEU A 59 -2.05 4.03 22.49
C LEU A 59 -1.76 3.86 20.99
N TYR A 60 -2.59 3.07 20.30
CA TYR A 60 -2.42 2.85 18.86
C TYR A 60 -2.58 4.14 18.05
N GLN A 61 -3.54 4.99 18.38
CA GLN A 61 -3.71 6.32 17.77
C GLN A 61 -2.48 7.19 17.99
N ALA A 62 -1.91 7.20 19.19
CA ALA A 62 -0.69 7.96 19.50
C ALA A 62 0.51 7.43 18.69
N ALA A 63 0.71 6.12 18.65
CA ALA A 63 1.75 5.47 17.85
C ALA A 63 1.59 5.78 16.35
N SER A 64 0.34 5.74 15.84
CA SER A 64 0.01 6.05 14.44
C SER A 64 0.33 7.51 14.11
N ARG A 65 -0.02 8.47 14.98
CA ARG A 65 0.32 9.89 14.77
C ARG A 65 1.82 10.14 14.77
N ILE A 66 2.58 9.40 15.55
CA ILE A 66 4.05 9.48 15.57
C ILE A 66 4.61 8.92 14.26
N ALA A 67 4.21 7.70 13.87
CA ALA A 67 4.67 7.04 12.65
C ALA A 67 4.29 7.81 11.38
N ALA A 68 3.11 8.42 11.33
CA ALA A 68 2.64 9.24 10.22
C ALA A 68 3.60 10.38 9.86
N LYS A 69 4.38 10.90 10.83
CA LYS A 69 5.37 11.98 10.58
C LYS A 69 6.59 11.51 9.81
N MET A 70 6.76 10.20 9.60
CA MET A 70 7.81 9.68 8.72
C MET A 70 7.51 9.98 7.24
N HIS A 71 6.24 10.08 6.86
CA HIS A 71 5.82 10.16 5.45
C HIS A 71 6.40 9.02 4.60
N ASP A 72 6.43 7.83 5.18
CA ASP A 72 6.87 6.59 4.57
C ASP A 72 5.76 5.55 4.76
N GLY A 73 5.12 5.15 3.68
CA GLY A 73 3.98 4.25 3.68
C GLY A 73 4.29 2.83 4.16
N HIS A 74 5.57 2.49 4.29
CA HIS A 74 6.02 1.21 4.87
C HIS A 74 6.20 1.29 6.39
N THR A 75 6.16 2.50 6.99
CA THR A 75 6.35 2.72 8.43
C THR A 75 5.01 2.99 9.12
N TYR A 76 4.39 1.96 9.66
CA TYR A 76 3.12 2.04 10.39
C TYR A 76 3.06 1.04 11.55
N PRO A 77 2.34 1.34 12.65
CA PRO A 77 2.09 0.36 13.69
C PRO A 77 1.07 -0.67 13.20
N TYR A 78 1.33 -1.95 13.48
CA TYR A 78 0.41 -3.02 13.13
C TYR A 78 -0.65 -3.23 14.21
N TRP A 79 -1.94 -3.23 13.82
CA TRP A 79 -3.03 -3.56 14.73
C TRP A 79 -3.19 -5.08 14.80
N SER A 80 -3.00 -5.63 15.98
CA SER A 80 -3.15 -7.08 16.25
C SER A 80 -4.36 -7.39 17.15
N GLY A 81 -5.30 -6.45 17.21
CA GLY A 81 -6.43 -6.51 18.12
C GLY A 81 -7.63 -7.29 17.60
N GLU A 82 -8.81 -6.70 17.75
CA GLU A 82 -10.10 -7.27 17.38
C GLU A 82 -10.22 -7.52 15.88
N GLU A 83 -11.13 -8.39 15.49
CA GLU A 83 -11.53 -8.63 14.10
C GLU A 83 -11.97 -7.32 13.44
N ILE A 84 -11.51 -7.10 12.21
CA ILE A 84 -11.92 -5.93 11.44
C ILE A 84 -13.34 -6.13 10.94
N ARG A 85 -14.23 -5.20 11.28
CA ARG A 85 -15.63 -5.21 10.89
C ARG A 85 -15.89 -4.06 9.90
N TYR A 86 -16.91 -4.24 9.07
CA TYR A 86 -17.26 -3.35 7.98
C TYR A 86 -18.73 -2.94 8.07
N ILE A 87 -19.10 -1.82 7.43
CA ILE A 87 -20.51 -1.48 7.30
C ILE A 87 -21.27 -2.63 6.67
N HIS A 88 -22.47 -2.94 7.18
CA HIS A 88 -23.22 -4.16 6.81
C HIS A 88 -23.74 -4.18 5.36
N ASP A 89 -23.73 -3.05 4.65
CA ASP A 89 -24.24 -2.94 3.27
C ASP A 89 -23.40 -1.94 2.48
N PHE A 90 -22.71 -2.42 1.43
CA PHE A 90 -21.93 -1.58 0.51
C PHE A 90 -22.77 -0.98 -0.64
N THR A 91 -24.05 -1.35 -0.76
CA THR A 91 -24.88 -0.98 -1.93
C THR A 91 -24.97 0.52 -2.10
N GLN A 92 -25.25 1.29 -1.02
CA GLN A 92 -25.38 2.74 -1.10
C GLN A 92 -24.06 3.42 -1.42
N VAL A 93 -22.97 3.03 -0.75
CA VAL A 93 -21.63 3.58 -1.01
C VAL A 93 -21.21 3.30 -2.45
N ASN A 94 -21.46 2.09 -2.96
CA ASN A 94 -21.14 1.73 -4.34
C ASN A 94 -22.01 2.48 -5.37
N THR A 95 -23.24 2.84 -5.03
CA THR A 95 -24.19 3.49 -5.95
C THR A 95 -24.13 5.01 -5.87
N LEU A 96 -24.04 5.58 -4.66
CA LEU A 96 -24.08 7.02 -4.40
C LEU A 96 -22.68 7.64 -4.35
N GLY A 97 -21.65 6.80 -4.18
CA GLY A 97 -20.27 7.23 -4.12
C GLY A 97 -19.87 7.79 -2.74
N LYS A 98 -19.18 8.91 -2.74
CA LYS A 98 -18.57 9.48 -1.53
C LYS A 98 -19.62 10.13 -0.62
N PRO A 99 -19.76 9.72 0.65
CA PRO A 99 -20.60 10.44 1.61
C PRO A 99 -20.02 11.85 1.86
N ILE A 100 -20.89 12.80 2.14
CA ILE A 100 -20.50 14.18 2.51
C ILE A 100 -20.24 14.35 3.99
N ALA A 101 -20.87 13.49 4.83
CA ALA A 101 -20.64 13.46 6.27
C ALA A 101 -20.85 12.05 6.83
N ILE A 102 -20.22 11.76 7.98
CA ILE A 102 -20.43 10.56 8.79
C ILE A 102 -20.74 11.03 10.22
N ASP A 103 -21.89 10.65 10.77
CA ASP A 103 -22.43 11.12 12.06
C ASP A 103 -22.39 12.66 12.20
N GLY A 104 -22.70 13.35 11.11
CA GLY A 104 -22.69 14.81 11.04
C GLY A 104 -21.29 15.44 10.95
N ILE A 105 -20.21 14.65 11.03
CA ILE A 105 -18.85 15.14 10.82
C ILE A 105 -18.60 15.18 9.30
N PRO A 106 -18.23 16.34 8.73
CA PRO A 106 -17.90 16.44 7.31
C PRO A 106 -16.82 15.42 6.91
N ALA A 107 -17.03 14.68 5.83
CA ALA A 107 -16.12 13.62 5.39
C ALA A 107 -14.70 14.15 5.11
N VAL A 108 -14.56 15.41 4.69
CA VAL A 108 -13.26 16.08 4.50
C VAL A 108 -12.50 16.26 5.82
N GLU A 109 -13.20 16.50 6.94
CA GLU A 109 -12.57 16.58 8.27
C GLU A 109 -12.08 15.21 8.74
N LEU A 110 -12.83 14.14 8.41
CA LEU A 110 -12.40 12.76 8.68
C LEU A 110 -11.20 12.35 7.80
N LEU A 111 -11.16 12.78 6.55
CA LEU A 111 -9.99 12.62 5.70
C LEU A 111 -8.75 13.31 6.30
N ASP A 112 -8.92 14.54 6.79
CA ASP A 112 -7.84 15.27 7.47
C ASP A 112 -7.40 14.55 8.75
N ALA A 113 -8.33 13.96 9.50
CA ALA A 113 -8.03 13.14 10.68
C ALA A 113 -7.28 11.86 10.28
N TYR A 114 -7.69 11.20 9.19
CA TYR A 114 -7.01 10.03 8.66
C TYR A 114 -5.56 10.33 8.26
N LYS A 115 -5.33 11.44 7.57
CA LYS A 115 -3.98 11.92 7.20
C LYS A 115 -3.06 12.14 8.42
N GLN A 116 -3.60 12.35 9.62
CA GLN A 116 -2.79 12.49 10.84
C GLN A 116 -2.37 11.15 11.45
N VAL A 117 -3.07 10.06 11.14
CA VAL A 117 -2.87 8.73 11.74
C VAL A 117 -2.37 7.68 10.75
N THR A 118 -2.12 8.08 9.50
CA THR A 118 -1.56 7.18 8.47
C THR A 118 -0.31 7.79 7.85
N ALA A 119 0.71 6.99 7.66
CA ALA A 119 1.87 7.41 6.89
C ALA A 119 1.55 7.25 5.39
N TYR A 120 1.81 8.29 4.62
CA TYR A 120 1.63 8.29 3.17
C TYR A 120 2.66 9.20 2.51
N GLU A 121 2.91 8.95 1.24
CA GLU A 121 3.87 9.71 0.43
C GLU A 121 3.13 10.60 -0.57
N LEU A 122 1.98 10.15 -1.06
CA LEU A 122 1.22 10.79 -2.14
C LEU A 122 -0.21 11.11 -1.69
N GLU A 123 -0.62 12.38 -1.84
CA GLU A 123 -1.95 12.86 -1.44
C GLU A 123 -3.09 12.09 -2.13
N PHE A 124 -2.99 11.83 -3.43
CA PHE A 124 -4.03 11.11 -4.15
C PHE A 124 -4.20 9.67 -3.68
N TYR A 125 -3.11 9.03 -3.18
CA TYR A 125 -3.16 7.68 -2.66
C TYR A 125 -3.89 7.60 -1.32
N VAL A 126 -3.55 8.48 -0.36
CA VAL A 126 -4.24 8.52 0.94
C VAL A 126 -5.71 8.91 0.79
N GLU A 127 -6.03 9.77 -0.18
CA GLU A 127 -7.44 10.10 -0.51
C GLU A 127 -8.18 8.89 -1.07
N GLU A 128 -7.57 8.14 -1.99
CA GLU A 128 -8.18 6.91 -2.52
C GLU A 128 -8.37 5.85 -1.41
N GLN A 129 -7.37 5.65 -0.54
CA GLN A 129 -7.51 4.76 0.61
C GLN A 129 -8.66 5.18 1.52
N PHE A 130 -8.78 6.47 1.82
CA PHE A 130 -9.88 6.98 2.64
C PHE A 130 -11.24 6.66 2.04
N TRP A 131 -11.45 6.96 0.76
CA TRP A 131 -12.74 6.77 0.11
C TRP A 131 -13.08 5.31 -0.20
N SER A 132 -12.08 4.45 -0.41
CA SER A 132 -12.30 3.04 -0.76
C SER A 132 -12.27 2.08 0.44
N GLN A 133 -11.60 2.44 1.53
CA GLN A 133 -11.33 1.51 2.63
C GLN A 133 -11.71 2.07 4.00
N VAL A 134 -11.39 3.35 4.29
CA VAL A 134 -11.55 3.91 5.64
C VAL A 134 -13.02 4.10 5.97
N ILE A 135 -13.80 4.69 5.07
CA ILE A 135 -15.21 5.01 5.30
C ILE A 135 -16.08 3.78 5.54
N ILE A 136 -15.66 2.60 5.11
CA ILE A 136 -16.39 1.34 5.26
C ILE A 136 -15.90 0.48 6.43
N SER A 137 -14.77 0.82 7.06
CA SER A 137 -14.12 0.03 8.11
C SER A 137 -14.36 0.62 9.49
N GLU A 138 -14.97 -0.16 10.41
CA GLU A 138 -15.16 0.23 11.81
C GLU A 138 -13.84 0.66 12.46
N TYR A 139 -12.82 -0.18 12.32
CA TYR A 139 -11.50 0.07 12.89
C TYR A 139 -10.88 1.39 12.39
N ALA A 140 -10.92 1.63 11.07
CA ALA A 140 -10.32 2.81 10.49
C ALA A 140 -11.09 4.10 10.86
N LEU A 141 -12.41 4.05 10.97
CA LEU A 141 -13.23 5.16 11.47
C LEU A 141 -12.93 5.46 12.94
N ARG A 142 -12.80 4.43 13.79
CA ARG A 142 -12.38 4.59 15.20
C ARG A 142 -10.98 5.21 15.31
N LEU A 143 -10.07 4.85 14.40
CA LEU A 143 -8.74 5.44 14.34
C LEU A 143 -8.82 6.95 14.04
N CYS A 144 -9.78 7.36 13.20
CA CYS A 144 -10.08 8.78 12.94
C CYS A 144 -10.88 9.47 14.05
N GLY A 145 -11.24 8.77 15.14
CA GLY A 145 -11.93 9.33 16.29
C GLY A 145 -13.47 9.26 16.20
N VAL A 146 -14.04 8.51 15.26
CA VAL A 146 -15.48 8.27 15.17
C VAL A 146 -15.91 7.28 16.25
N ASP A 147 -17.00 7.56 16.96
CA ASP A 147 -17.63 6.60 17.86
C ASP A 147 -18.52 5.66 17.05
N THR A 148 -18.17 4.39 17.04
CA THR A 148 -18.86 3.34 16.27
C THR A 148 -19.73 2.43 17.11
N THR A 149 -19.96 2.77 18.38
CA THR A 149 -20.64 1.92 19.36
C THR A 149 -22.06 1.52 18.94
N ASP A 150 -22.80 2.46 18.36
CA ASP A 150 -24.18 2.26 17.88
C ASP A 150 -24.27 2.28 16.33
N GLY A 151 -23.22 1.83 15.65
CA GLY A 151 -23.10 1.98 14.19
C GLY A 151 -22.74 3.41 13.78
N ILE A 152 -22.95 3.76 12.52
CA ILE A 152 -22.72 5.12 11.97
C ILE A 152 -23.86 5.54 11.04
N THR A 153 -24.03 6.84 10.83
CA THR A 153 -24.93 7.40 9.84
C THR A 153 -24.14 8.16 8.78
N MET A 154 -24.25 7.73 7.53
CA MET A 154 -23.65 8.43 6.39
C MET A 154 -24.68 9.30 5.71
N SER A 155 -24.31 10.56 5.43
CA SER A 155 -25.13 11.50 4.66
C SER A 155 -24.61 11.60 3.24
N PHE A 156 -25.52 11.52 2.25
CA PHE A 156 -25.22 11.66 0.82
C PHE A 156 -26.06 12.78 0.23
N GLU A 157 -25.62 13.35 -0.87
CA GLU A 157 -26.40 14.31 -1.66
C GLU A 157 -26.83 13.65 -2.97
N GLU A 158 -28.15 13.53 -3.15
CA GLU A 158 -28.77 12.99 -4.37
C GLU A 158 -29.65 14.08 -4.99
N ASP A 159 -29.35 14.55 -6.20
CA ASP A 159 -30.12 15.58 -6.91
C ASP A 159 -30.42 16.84 -6.07
N GLY A 160 -29.49 17.25 -5.21
CA GLY A 160 -29.67 18.40 -4.31
C GLY A 160 -30.49 18.09 -3.05
N VAL A 161 -30.80 16.82 -2.79
CA VAL A 161 -31.49 16.35 -1.59
C VAL A 161 -30.53 15.56 -0.72
N MET A 162 -30.53 15.89 0.58
CA MET A 162 -29.77 15.16 1.59
C MET A 162 -30.50 13.88 1.96
N THR A 163 -29.81 12.75 1.85
CA THR A 163 -30.30 11.44 2.25
C THR A 163 -29.34 10.81 3.25
N GLU A 164 -29.87 10.21 4.30
CA GLU A 164 -29.10 9.59 5.37
C GLU A 164 -29.37 8.08 5.43
N TYR A 165 -28.29 7.31 5.60
CA TYR A 165 -28.34 5.85 5.76
C TYR A 165 -27.57 5.45 7.01
N HIS A 166 -28.20 4.63 7.84
CA HIS A 166 -27.57 4.07 9.03
C HIS A 166 -26.93 2.71 8.72
N TYR A 167 -25.74 2.48 9.27
CA TYR A 167 -24.97 1.27 9.07
C TYR A 167 -24.51 0.69 10.40
N ASP A 168 -24.83 -0.59 10.62
CA ASP A 168 -24.17 -1.41 11.64
C ASP A 168 -22.87 -1.99 11.08
N PHE A 169 -21.99 -2.47 11.96
CA PHE A 169 -20.75 -3.12 11.57
C PHE A 169 -20.83 -4.64 11.77
N VAL A 170 -20.41 -5.37 10.73
CA VAL A 170 -20.44 -6.83 10.65
C VAL A 170 -19.11 -7.37 10.12
N PRO A 171 -18.79 -8.67 10.35
CA PRO A 171 -17.70 -9.33 9.63
C PRO A 171 -17.88 -9.25 8.11
N ILE A 172 -16.76 -9.34 7.36
CA ILE A 172 -16.80 -9.13 5.90
C ILE A 172 -17.72 -10.12 5.17
N GLU A 173 -17.85 -11.35 5.67
CA GLU A 173 -18.66 -12.40 5.10
C GLU A 173 -20.18 -12.12 5.22
N GLU A 174 -20.58 -11.23 6.11
CA GLU A 174 -21.97 -10.83 6.34
C GLU A 174 -22.34 -9.54 5.59
N VAL A 175 -21.37 -8.90 4.91
CA VAL A 175 -21.59 -7.63 4.22
C VAL A 175 -22.42 -7.83 2.94
N LYS A 176 -23.55 -7.16 2.86
CA LYS A 176 -24.36 -7.14 1.64
C LYS A 176 -23.69 -6.29 0.55
N GLY A 177 -23.66 -6.82 -0.67
CA GLY A 177 -23.02 -6.17 -1.82
C GLY A 177 -21.50 -6.43 -1.89
N PHE A 178 -20.99 -7.29 -1.00
CA PHE A 178 -19.67 -7.88 -1.11
C PHE A 178 -19.84 -9.30 -1.69
N GLU A 179 -19.25 -9.52 -2.87
CA GLU A 179 -19.21 -10.87 -3.45
C GLU A 179 -17.90 -11.52 -3.04
N TYR A 180 -17.98 -12.47 -2.14
CA TYR A 180 -16.86 -13.33 -1.81
C TYR A 180 -16.73 -14.39 -2.92
N SER A 181 -15.64 -14.34 -3.68
CA SER A 181 -15.31 -15.44 -4.59
C SER A 181 -14.69 -16.57 -3.77
N GLU A 182 -15.31 -17.75 -3.75
CA GLU A 182 -14.73 -18.96 -3.17
C GLU A 182 -13.52 -19.46 -4.01
N GLU A 183 -13.41 -19.02 -5.26
CA GLU A 183 -12.26 -19.30 -6.12
C GLU A 183 -11.23 -18.16 -5.93
N GLU A 184 -10.14 -18.47 -5.27
CA GLU A 184 -8.98 -17.57 -5.23
C GLU A 184 -8.43 -17.44 -6.65
N GLU A 185 -8.51 -16.25 -7.24
CA GLU A 185 -7.81 -15.96 -8.47
C GLU A 185 -6.30 -16.20 -8.24
N PRO A 186 -5.62 -16.89 -9.16
CA PRO A 186 -4.20 -17.17 -9.00
C PRO A 186 -3.43 -15.83 -8.94
N TRP A 187 -2.53 -15.72 -7.98
CA TRP A 187 -1.73 -14.50 -7.80
C TRP A 187 -0.74 -14.24 -8.95
N VAL A 188 -0.44 -15.27 -9.74
CA VAL A 188 0.32 -15.20 -10.99
C VAL A 188 -0.38 -16.04 -12.06
N SER A 189 -0.62 -15.46 -13.21
CA SER A 189 -1.27 -16.12 -14.34
C SER A 189 -0.89 -15.46 -15.66
N TYR A 190 -1.25 -16.10 -16.76
CA TYR A 190 -1.11 -15.47 -18.07
C TYR A 190 -2.20 -15.91 -19.04
N GLU A 191 -2.38 -15.13 -20.07
CA GLU A 191 -3.22 -15.45 -21.23
C GLU A 191 -2.55 -15.00 -22.54
N ILE A 192 -2.86 -15.68 -23.64
CA ILE A 192 -2.35 -15.36 -24.97
C ILE A 192 -3.50 -15.04 -25.90
N ASP A 193 -3.58 -13.81 -26.35
CA ASP A 193 -4.49 -13.36 -27.42
C ASP A 193 -3.76 -13.42 -28.77
N LYS A 194 -3.93 -14.55 -29.44
CA LYS A 194 -3.27 -14.81 -30.75
C LYS A 194 -3.80 -13.92 -31.85
N GLU A 195 -5.07 -13.51 -31.75
CA GLU A 195 -5.71 -12.67 -32.78
C GLU A 195 -5.10 -11.26 -32.80
N ASN A 196 -4.83 -10.71 -31.61
CA ASN A 196 -4.23 -9.38 -31.45
C ASN A 196 -2.71 -9.41 -31.26
N SER A 197 -2.09 -10.59 -31.24
CA SER A 197 -0.64 -10.79 -31.00
C SER A 197 -0.20 -10.19 -29.66
N VAL A 198 -0.94 -10.48 -28.58
CA VAL A 198 -0.69 -9.98 -27.23
C VAL A 198 -0.63 -11.13 -26.24
N GLY A 199 0.43 -11.17 -25.45
CA GLY A 199 0.54 -12.00 -24.25
C GLY A 199 0.35 -11.14 -23.02
N ILE A 200 -0.55 -11.52 -22.11
CA ILE A 200 -0.81 -10.80 -20.87
C ILE A 200 -0.33 -11.65 -19.70
N PHE A 201 0.59 -11.11 -18.92
CA PHE A 201 1.13 -11.71 -17.71
C PHE A 201 0.60 -10.93 -16.49
N THR A 202 -0.25 -11.56 -15.71
CA THR A 202 -0.89 -10.93 -14.54
C THR A 202 -0.17 -11.33 -13.26
N LEU A 203 0.21 -10.34 -12.46
CA LEU A 203 0.90 -10.51 -11.18
C LEU A 203 0.21 -9.64 -10.12
N THR A 204 -0.55 -10.25 -9.20
CA THR A 204 -1.29 -9.53 -8.14
C THR A 204 -0.50 -9.35 -6.85
N THR A 205 0.61 -10.08 -6.69
CA THR A 205 1.58 -9.90 -5.61
C THR A 205 2.97 -10.30 -6.09
N CYS A 206 4.00 -9.65 -5.60
CA CYS A 206 5.39 -9.91 -6.00
C CYS A 206 5.98 -11.03 -5.10
N VAL A 207 5.86 -12.28 -5.53
CA VAL A 207 6.49 -13.44 -4.88
C VAL A 207 7.47 -14.09 -5.86
N ASN A 208 8.76 -14.17 -5.50
CA ASN A 208 9.78 -14.78 -6.36
C ASN A 208 10.10 -16.21 -5.91
N ASP A 209 9.23 -17.13 -6.25
CA ASP A 209 9.35 -18.55 -5.93
C ASP A 209 9.39 -19.45 -7.18
N GLU A 210 9.24 -20.76 -6.99
CA GLU A 210 9.23 -21.73 -8.07
C GLU A 210 7.97 -21.64 -8.94
N GLU A 211 6.83 -21.26 -8.36
CA GLU A 211 5.56 -21.10 -9.08
C GLU A 211 5.66 -19.91 -10.03
N TYR A 212 6.11 -18.75 -9.54
CA TYR A 212 6.34 -17.56 -10.36
C TYR A 212 7.23 -17.89 -11.57
N ARG A 213 8.40 -18.49 -11.31
CA ARG A 213 9.36 -18.82 -12.37
C ARG A 213 8.80 -19.79 -13.38
N LYS A 214 8.04 -20.79 -12.91
CA LYS A 214 7.40 -21.76 -13.79
C LYS A 214 6.35 -21.09 -14.68
N VAL A 215 5.45 -20.27 -14.13
CA VAL A 215 4.43 -19.57 -14.92
C VAL A 215 5.08 -18.61 -15.90
N LEU A 216 6.16 -17.95 -15.51
CA LEU A 216 6.92 -17.04 -16.38
C LEU A 216 7.64 -17.81 -17.52
N ASP A 217 8.23 -18.97 -17.22
CA ASP A 217 8.85 -19.86 -18.23
C ASP A 217 7.78 -20.37 -19.24
N ASP A 218 6.61 -20.82 -18.74
CA ASP A 218 5.50 -21.30 -19.57
C ASP A 218 4.94 -20.15 -20.45
N PHE A 219 4.77 -18.97 -19.87
CA PHE A 219 4.32 -17.76 -20.59
C PHE A 219 5.24 -17.43 -21.78
N PHE A 220 6.53 -17.26 -21.54
CA PHE A 220 7.46 -16.93 -22.62
C PHE A 220 7.63 -18.07 -23.63
N ALA A 221 7.53 -19.33 -23.20
CA ALA A 221 7.52 -20.44 -24.14
C ALA A 221 6.35 -20.36 -25.14
N GLU A 222 5.16 -19.96 -24.67
CA GLU A 222 4.00 -19.78 -25.55
C GLU A 222 4.10 -18.48 -26.38
N VAL A 223 4.59 -17.37 -25.80
CA VAL A 223 4.91 -16.12 -26.52
C VAL A 223 5.79 -16.40 -27.74
N PHE A 224 6.83 -17.19 -27.57
CA PHE A 224 7.74 -17.54 -28.67
C PHE A 224 7.12 -18.52 -29.66
N ALA A 225 6.37 -19.52 -29.19
CA ALA A 225 5.74 -20.52 -30.07
C ALA A 225 4.69 -19.91 -31.00
N GLU A 226 3.96 -18.91 -30.50
CA GLU A 226 2.89 -18.22 -31.23
C GLU A 226 3.35 -16.93 -31.93
N ASN A 227 4.63 -16.58 -31.82
CA ASN A 227 5.24 -15.36 -32.37
C ASN A 227 4.52 -14.09 -31.93
N ILE A 228 4.22 -13.99 -30.65
CA ILE A 228 3.57 -12.82 -30.04
C ILE A 228 4.49 -11.59 -30.14
N GLU A 229 3.94 -10.46 -30.56
CA GLU A 229 4.71 -9.21 -30.76
C GLU A 229 4.64 -8.25 -29.56
N ASN A 230 3.60 -8.40 -28.74
CA ASN A 230 3.36 -7.50 -27.60
C ASN A 230 3.18 -8.27 -26.31
N VAL A 231 3.92 -7.89 -25.27
CA VAL A 231 3.78 -8.44 -23.92
C VAL A 231 3.26 -7.35 -22.98
N VAL A 232 2.22 -7.67 -22.27
CA VAL A 232 1.62 -6.81 -21.23
C VAL A 232 1.87 -7.45 -19.88
N VAL A 233 2.48 -6.71 -18.94
CA VAL A 233 2.57 -7.08 -17.54
C VAL A 233 1.52 -6.30 -16.76
N ASP A 234 0.53 -6.98 -16.21
CA ASP A 234 -0.53 -6.34 -15.42
C ASP A 234 -0.16 -6.34 -13.93
N LEU A 235 0.21 -5.16 -13.43
CA LEU A 235 0.54 -4.89 -12.04
C LEU A 235 -0.54 -4.07 -11.33
N ARG A 236 -1.69 -3.90 -11.94
CA ARG A 236 -2.82 -3.22 -11.30
C ARG A 236 -3.25 -4.02 -10.07
N TYR A 237 -3.47 -3.32 -8.96
CA TYR A 237 -3.80 -3.91 -7.65
C TYR A 237 -2.69 -4.74 -6.99
N ASN A 238 -1.47 -4.70 -7.51
CA ASN A 238 -0.31 -5.38 -6.91
C ASN A 238 0.33 -4.49 -5.83
N GLY A 239 0.19 -4.88 -4.57
CA GLY A 239 0.75 -4.17 -3.41
C GLY A 239 2.26 -4.35 -3.21
N GLY A 240 2.94 -5.08 -4.09
CA GLY A 240 4.38 -5.31 -3.99
C GLY A 240 4.77 -6.66 -3.38
N GLY A 241 5.92 -6.69 -2.74
CA GLY A 241 6.52 -7.88 -2.12
C GLY A 241 8.02 -7.99 -2.41
N ASN A 242 8.43 -8.96 -3.21
CA ASN A 242 9.84 -9.21 -3.55
C ASN A 242 10.22 -8.54 -4.89
N SER A 243 11.07 -7.52 -4.86
CA SER A 243 11.52 -6.78 -6.06
C SER A 243 12.30 -7.66 -7.06
N ALA A 244 12.79 -8.84 -6.66
CA ALA A 244 13.50 -9.74 -7.57
C ALA A 244 12.62 -10.31 -8.70
N VAL A 245 11.29 -10.18 -8.64
CA VAL A 245 10.37 -10.59 -9.72
C VAL A 245 10.65 -9.80 -11.01
N ALA A 246 10.97 -8.51 -10.91
CA ALA A 246 11.33 -7.69 -12.06
C ALA A 246 12.63 -8.17 -12.71
N ASN A 247 13.65 -8.46 -11.89
CA ASN A 247 14.93 -8.96 -12.39
C ASN A 247 14.79 -10.31 -13.12
N GLU A 248 13.95 -11.21 -12.61
CA GLU A 248 13.67 -12.49 -13.28
C GLU A 248 12.95 -12.29 -14.62
N PHE A 249 11.94 -11.40 -14.66
CA PHE A 249 11.25 -11.04 -15.91
C PHE A 249 12.21 -10.47 -16.95
N ILE A 250 13.09 -9.53 -16.55
CA ILE A 250 14.04 -8.90 -17.46
C ILE A 250 15.01 -9.90 -18.08
N THR A 251 15.25 -11.08 -17.47
CA THR A 251 16.08 -12.13 -18.10
C THR A 251 15.54 -12.60 -19.45
N TYR A 252 14.26 -12.43 -19.72
CA TYR A 252 13.63 -12.77 -21.00
C TYR A 252 13.72 -11.64 -22.05
N LEU A 253 14.22 -10.46 -21.68
CA LEU A 253 14.35 -9.33 -22.59
C LEU A 253 15.75 -9.25 -23.19
N ASN A 254 15.84 -8.71 -24.41
CA ASN A 254 17.11 -8.57 -25.12
C ASN A 254 17.87 -7.31 -24.68
N VAL A 255 18.31 -7.29 -23.44
CA VAL A 255 19.15 -6.23 -22.85
C VAL A 255 20.36 -6.87 -22.18
N GLU A 256 21.56 -6.28 -22.31
CA GLU A 256 22.79 -6.82 -21.73
C GLU A 256 22.96 -6.36 -20.28
N GLU A 257 22.67 -5.12 -20.01
CA GLU A 257 22.76 -4.48 -18.68
C GLU A 257 21.65 -3.47 -18.52
N TYR A 258 21.25 -3.21 -17.30
CA TYR A 258 20.24 -2.20 -16.95
C TYR A 258 20.56 -1.56 -15.62
N ASP A 259 20.18 -0.29 -15.48
CA ASP A 259 20.32 0.44 -14.24
C ASP A 259 19.26 -0.01 -13.22
N SER A 260 19.72 -0.23 -11.99
CA SER A 260 18.86 -0.52 -10.86
C SER A 260 18.71 0.72 -9.97
N TRP A 261 17.84 0.62 -8.98
CA TRP A 261 17.65 1.70 -8.00
C TRP A 261 18.83 1.79 -7.03
N ASP A 262 19.10 2.99 -6.58
CA ASP A 262 19.98 3.22 -5.45
C ASP A 262 19.34 2.71 -4.16
N CYS A 263 20.12 2.15 -3.26
CA CYS A 263 19.59 1.65 -2.00
C CYS A 263 20.48 1.98 -0.81
N GLY A 264 19.84 2.08 0.36
CA GLY A 264 20.52 2.25 1.64
C GLY A 264 20.16 1.14 2.63
N ILE A 265 21.16 0.50 3.21
CA ILE A 265 20.97 -0.52 4.24
C ILE A 265 21.62 -0.05 5.54
N ARG A 266 20.82 0.01 6.59
CA ARG A 266 21.32 0.31 7.91
C ARG A 266 21.91 -0.94 8.58
N LEU A 267 23.17 -0.86 8.97
CA LEU A 267 23.91 -1.90 9.70
C LEU A 267 24.32 -1.33 11.08
N GLY A 268 23.41 -1.42 12.05
CA GLY A 268 23.59 -0.85 13.37
C GLY A 268 23.71 0.69 13.33
N TRP A 269 24.91 1.22 13.57
CA TRP A 269 25.21 2.65 13.56
C TRP A 269 25.75 3.15 12.22
N TYR A 270 25.84 2.30 11.20
CA TYR A 270 26.36 2.62 9.88
C TYR A 270 25.26 2.48 8.82
N LEU A 271 25.17 3.46 7.91
CA LEU A 271 24.32 3.40 6.72
C LEU A 271 25.22 3.10 5.52
N HIS A 272 25.04 1.92 4.95
CA HIS A 272 25.65 1.54 3.68
C HIS A 272 24.75 2.00 2.53
N LYS A 273 25.27 2.89 1.67
CA LYS A 273 24.57 3.31 0.47
C LYS A 273 25.21 2.66 -0.75
N SER A 274 24.39 2.15 -1.62
CA SER A 274 24.77 1.64 -2.94
C SER A 274 24.11 2.54 -3.99
N GLU A 275 24.93 3.19 -4.80
CA GLU A 275 24.49 4.17 -5.79
C GLU A 275 25.01 3.76 -7.17
N ASN A 276 24.26 4.12 -8.23
CA ASN A 276 24.57 3.82 -9.62
C ASN A 276 24.76 2.30 -9.86
N ILE A 277 23.81 1.52 -9.35
CA ILE A 277 23.86 0.06 -9.46
C ILE A 277 23.46 -0.35 -10.87
N VAL A 278 24.37 -1.03 -11.56
CA VAL A 278 24.12 -1.63 -12.88
C VAL A 278 24.07 -3.15 -12.75
N TYR A 279 22.98 -3.75 -13.21
CA TYR A 279 22.86 -5.21 -13.30
C TYR A 279 23.26 -5.72 -14.68
N ASN A 280 24.15 -6.71 -14.71
CA ASN A 280 24.38 -7.53 -15.91
C ASN A 280 23.24 -8.54 -16.04
N ASN A 281 22.46 -8.44 -17.09
CA ASN A 281 21.32 -9.31 -17.32
C ASN A 281 21.79 -10.75 -17.63
N LYS A 282 21.24 -11.70 -16.88
CA LYS A 282 21.47 -13.14 -17.12
C LYS A 282 20.42 -13.66 -18.11
N LYS A 283 20.51 -13.20 -19.36
CA LYS A 283 19.53 -13.52 -20.41
C LYS A 283 19.27 -15.01 -20.54
N LYS A 284 18.01 -15.37 -20.73
CA LYS A 284 17.58 -16.71 -21.11
C LYS A 284 18.12 -17.03 -22.52
N PRO A 285 18.22 -18.32 -22.90
CA PRO A 285 18.72 -18.73 -24.23
C PRO A 285 17.90 -18.15 -25.39
N GLN A 286 16.61 -17.89 -25.18
CA GLN A 286 15.73 -17.20 -26.10
C GLN A 286 15.19 -15.94 -25.41
N VAL A 287 15.24 -14.82 -26.10
CA VAL A 287 14.84 -13.50 -25.57
C VAL A 287 13.74 -12.89 -26.44
N PHE A 288 12.93 -12.08 -25.81
CA PHE A 288 11.84 -11.34 -26.46
C PHE A 288 12.36 -10.00 -26.98
N ASP A 289 12.10 -9.73 -28.26
CA ASP A 289 12.49 -8.50 -28.96
C ASP A 289 11.27 -7.61 -29.30
N GLY A 290 10.07 -8.00 -28.88
CA GLY A 290 8.82 -7.27 -29.13
C GLY A 290 8.62 -6.11 -28.14
N GLN A 291 7.42 -5.54 -28.16
CA GLN A 291 7.08 -4.41 -27.30
C GLN A 291 6.56 -4.89 -25.95
N VAL A 292 7.09 -4.35 -24.87
CA VAL A 292 6.60 -4.58 -23.50
C VAL A 292 5.76 -3.39 -23.04
N TYR A 293 4.64 -3.69 -22.40
CA TYR A 293 3.79 -2.72 -21.70
C TYR A 293 3.62 -3.16 -20.25
N VAL A 294 3.59 -2.20 -19.32
CA VAL A 294 3.30 -2.46 -17.91
C VAL A 294 2.07 -1.65 -17.52
N LEU A 295 1.03 -2.36 -17.07
CA LEU A 295 -0.18 -1.71 -16.59
C LEU A 295 -0.05 -1.42 -15.09
N THR A 296 -0.32 -0.17 -14.73
CA THR A 296 -0.30 0.29 -13.34
C THR A 296 -1.61 0.97 -12.95
N ASN A 297 -1.90 0.99 -11.68
CA ASN A 297 -2.92 1.85 -11.08
C ASN A 297 -2.45 2.36 -9.72
N ILE A 298 -3.29 3.17 -9.08
CA ILE A 298 -3.01 3.76 -7.78
C ILE A 298 -2.67 2.73 -6.68
N LYS A 299 -3.08 1.45 -6.86
CA LYS A 299 -2.80 0.35 -5.91
C LYS A 299 -1.55 -0.45 -6.29
N THR A 300 -0.88 -0.12 -7.40
CA THR A 300 0.46 -0.60 -7.71
C THR A 300 1.44 0.01 -6.70
N TYR A 301 2.09 -0.81 -5.87
CA TYR A 301 2.83 -0.30 -4.71
C TYR A 301 4.15 -1.06 -4.50
N SER A 302 5.15 -0.43 -3.87
CA SER A 302 6.41 -1.07 -3.45
C SER A 302 7.10 -1.82 -4.60
N ALA A 303 7.44 -3.09 -4.45
CA ALA A 303 8.11 -3.90 -5.48
C ALA A 303 7.39 -3.94 -6.85
N ALA A 304 6.08 -3.74 -6.90
CA ALA A 304 5.35 -3.62 -8.17
C ALA A 304 5.62 -2.26 -8.84
N MET A 305 5.74 -1.19 -8.06
CA MET A 305 6.18 0.11 -8.56
C MET A 305 7.64 0.04 -9.04
N ASP A 306 8.54 -0.61 -8.27
CA ASP A 306 9.93 -0.87 -8.67
C ASP A 306 10.01 -1.59 -10.02
N PHE A 307 9.13 -2.57 -10.24
CA PHE A 307 9.05 -3.28 -11.52
C PHE A 307 8.73 -2.31 -12.66
N ALA A 308 7.68 -1.51 -12.52
CA ALA A 308 7.27 -0.55 -13.54
C ALA A 308 8.38 0.48 -13.81
N MET A 309 9.06 0.96 -12.77
CA MET A 309 10.17 1.90 -12.84
C MET A 309 11.37 1.30 -13.59
N LEU A 310 11.79 0.07 -13.27
CA LEU A 310 12.89 -0.59 -13.98
C LEU A 310 12.63 -0.73 -15.47
N ILE A 311 11.40 -1.05 -15.86
CA ILE A 311 11.02 -1.16 -17.28
C ILE A 311 11.04 0.22 -17.97
N ALA A 312 10.54 1.26 -17.29
CA ALA A 312 10.45 2.60 -17.86
C ALA A 312 11.83 3.29 -17.96
N ASP A 313 12.60 3.29 -16.87
CA ASP A 313 13.84 4.05 -16.76
C ASP A 313 14.96 3.47 -17.64
N ASN A 314 14.85 2.18 -17.99
CA ASN A 314 15.79 1.51 -18.89
C ASN A 314 15.29 1.39 -20.34
N ASP A 315 14.21 2.11 -20.71
CA ASP A 315 13.62 2.05 -22.06
C ASP A 315 13.26 0.61 -22.51
N LEU A 316 12.94 -0.30 -21.55
CA LEU A 316 12.59 -1.70 -21.84
C LEU A 316 11.13 -1.88 -22.22
N GLY A 317 10.29 -0.86 -21.98
CA GLY A 317 8.87 -0.90 -22.28
C GLY A 317 8.16 0.40 -21.98
N ILE A 318 6.84 0.37 -22.05
CA ILE A 318 5.95 1.52 -21.84
C ILE A 318 5.04 1.26 -20.64
N VAL A 319 5.07 2.15 -19.66
CA VAL A 319 4.13 2.11 -18.54
C VAL A 319 2.84 2.81 -18.93
N VAL A 320 1.71 2.17 -18.67
CA VAL A 320 0.37 2.64 -19.07
C VAL A 320 -0.57 2.54 -17.87
N GLY A 321 -1.31 3.59 -17.60
CA GLY A 321 -2.32 3.61 -16.55
C GLY A 321 -2.20 4.80 -15.62
N GLU A 322 -2.54 4.58 -14.36
CA GLU A 322 -2.45 5.59 -13.30
C GLU A 322 -1.07 5.56 -12.64
N PRO A 323 -0.64 6.66 -12.01
CA PRO A 323 0.55 6.65 -11.16
C PRO A 323 0.42 5.63 -10.02
N SER A 324 1.55 5.06 -9.61
CA SER A 324 1.63 4.17 -8.45
C SER A 324 1.33 4.88 -7.13
N GLY A 325 1.01 4.11 -6.08
CA GLY A 325 0.62 4.65 -4.78
C GLY A 325 1.76 5.13 -3.90
N ASN A 326 3.03 4.89 -4.27
CA ASN A 326 4.20 5.33 -3.51
C ASN A 326 5.28 5.95 -4.40
N LEU A 327 6.23 6.62 -3.76
CA LEU A 327 7.43 7.16 -4.39
C LEU A 327 8.56 6.11 -4.45
N PRO A 328 9.50 6.24 -5.40
CA PRO A 328 10.60 5.28 -5.53
C PRO A 328 11.66 5.36 -4.43
N ASP A 329 11.58 6.34 -3.57
CA ASP A 329 12.55 6.63 -2.50
C ASP A 329 12.01 6.29 -1.09
N SER A 330 10.94 5.51 -1.00
CA SER A 330 10.26 5.11 0.24
C SER A 330 10.78 3.79 0.82
#